data_724c3e2c304d117595e192a5d5f27de3
#
_entry.id   724c3e2c304d117595e192a5d5f27de3
#
_cell.length_a   1.000
_cell.length_b   1.000
_cell.length_c   1.000
_cell.angle_alpha   90.00
_cell.angle_beta   90.00
_cell.angle_gamma   90.00
#
_symmetry.space_group_name_H-M   'P 1'
#
loop_
_entity.id
_entity.type
_entity.pdbx_description
1 polymer ?
#
loop_
_entity_poly.entity_id
_entity_poly.type
_entity_poly.pdbx_seq_one_letter_code
_entity_poly.pdbx_strand_id
1 'polypeptide(L)'
;MIRKYGDYHAAKGAEPDNPLLETKKRNYTVMFPDTQSMTITTMPDDYVHYSSDRSLTVREMARLQSFDDSFVFQGKRTTGGDRRKMETPQFTQVGNAVPPLMARAIATEILKHIK
;
A
#
# COMPACT_ATOMS: atom_id res chain seq x y z
N MET A 1 0.31 -17.82 -8.24
CA MET A 1 -0.07 -18.74 -7.15
C MET A 1 -0.79 -18.03 -6.00
N ILE A 2 -0.21 -17.00 -5.38
CA ILE A 2 -0.86 -16.23 -4.29
C ILE A 2 -2.21 -15.64 -4.74
N ARG A 3 -2.31 -15.21 -5.99
CA ARG A 3 -3.55 -14.67 -6.58
C ARG A 3 -4.75 -15.63 -6.43
N LYS A 4 -4.51 -16.95 -6.54
CA LYS A 4 -5.57 -17.96 -6.36
C LYS A 4 -6.15 -17.96 -4.95
N TYR A 5 -5.33 -17.66 -3.95
CA TYR A 5 -5.69 -17.75 -2.54
C TYR A 5 -5.93 -16.38 -1.88
N GLY A 6 -5.58 -15.29 -2.56
CA GLY A 6 -5.76 -13.93 -2.07
C GLY A 6 -4.61 -13.38 -1.24
N ASP A 7 -4.02 -14.19 -0.37
CA ASP A 7 -2.87 -13.80 0.45
C ASP A 7 -1.93 -14.97 0.72
N TYR A 8 -0.78 -14.67 1.33
CA TYR A 8 0.25 -15.65 1.65
C TYR A 8 -0.25 -16.72 2.64
N HIS A 9 -0.97 -16.34 3.70
CA HIS A 9 -1.39 -17.26 4.73
C HIS A 9 -2.40 -18.29 4.21
N ALA A 10 -3.35 -17.84 3.38
CA ALA A 10 -4.30 -18.72 2.72
C ALA A 10 -3.59 -19.69 1.77
N ALA A 11 -2.62 -19.21 0.98
CA ALA A 11 -1.83 -20.06 0.09
C ALA A 11 -1.00 -21.08 0.86
N LYS A 12 -0.33 -20.68 1.93
CA LYS A 12 0.50 -21.58 2.76
C LYS A 12 -0.35 -22.62 3.49
N GLY A 13 -1.56 -22.25 3.91
CA GLY A 13 -2.51 -23.19 4.52
C GLY A 13 -3.00 -24.25 3.55
N ALA A 14 -3.23 -23.88 2.28
CA ALA A 14 -3.69 -24.81 1.23
C ALA A 14 -2.56 -25.69 0.67
N GLU A 15 -1.35 -25.13 0.56
CA GLU A 15 -0.17 -25.81 -0.02
C GLU A 15 1.06 -25.68 0.90
N PRO A 16 1.06 -26.32 2.08
CA PRO A 16 2.10 -26.10 3.09
C PRO A 16 3.52 -26.48 2.64
N ASP A 17 3.64 -27.47 1.76
CA ASP A 17 4.92 -27.98 1.27
C ASP A 17 5.38 -27.36 -0.05
N ASN A 18 4.67 -26.34 -0.56
CA ASN A 18 5.02 -25.71 -1.82
C ASN A 18 6.31 -24.87 -1.66
N PRO A 19 7.41 -25.22 -2.38
CA PRO A 19 8.69 -24.52 -2.25
C PRO A 19 8.62 -23.04 -2.68
N LEU A 20 7.68 -22.67 -3.53
CA LEU A 20 7.47 -21.27 -3.95
C LEU A 20 6.92 -20.39 -2.82
N LEU A 21 6.40 -20.99 -1.75
CA LEU A 21 5.91 -20.30 -0.56
C LEU A 21 6.96 -20.26 0.57
N GLU A 22 8.16 -20.76 0.34
CA GLU A 22 9.28 -20.62 1.27
C GLU A 22 9.94 -19.26 1.11
N THR A 23 9.43 -18.28 1.83
CA THR A 23 9.93 -16.90 1.80
C THR A 23 9.94 -16.32 3.22
N LYS A 24 10.88 -15.41 3.46
CA LYS A 24 10.93 -14.64 4.71
C LYS A 24 9.81 -13.62 4.79
N LYS A 25 9.37 -13.10 3.65
CA LYS A 25 8.26 -12.16 3.58
C LYS A 25 6.93 -12.92 3.51
N ARG A 26 6.01 -12.60 4.42
CA ARG A 26 4.72 -13.29 4.56
C ARG A 26 3.50 -12.36 4.44
N ASN A 27 3.73 -11.09 4.17
CA ASN A 27 2.68 -10.06 4.12
C ASN A 27 2.26 -9.74 2.68
N TYR A 28 1.94 -10.78 1.91
CA TYR A 28 1.43 -10.59 0.56
C TYR A 28 -0.09 -10.64 0.56
N THR A 29 -0.72 -9.62 0.00
CA THR A 29 -2.16 -9.59 -0.23
C THR A 29 -2.45 -9.17 -1.66
N VAL A 30 -3.26 -9.96 -2.36
CA VAL A 30 -3.73 -9.62 -3.70
C VAL A 30 -4.93 -8.68 -3.57
N MET A 31 -4.88 -7.57 -4.28
CA MET A 31 -6.01 -6.64 -4.34
C MET A 31 -7.07 -7.13 -5.33
N PHE A 32 -8.31 -6.77 -5.09
CA PHE A 32 -9.44 -7.11 -5.96
C PHE A 32 -10.08 -5.84 -6.51
N PRO A 33 -10.52 -5.84 -7.81
CA PRO A 33 -11.05 -4.63 -8.45
C PRO A 33 -12.39 -4.14 -7.85
N ASP A 34 -13.18 -5.06 -7.30
CA ASP A 34 -14.56 -4.79 -6.87
C ASP A 34 -14.70 -4.61 -5.35
N THR A 35 -13.60 -4.54 -4.63
CA THR A 35 -13.59 -4.38 -3.17
C THR A 35 -12.84 -3.14 -2.74
N GLN A 36 -13.08 -2.70 -1.52
CA GLN A 36 -12.31 -1.62 -0.92
C GLN A 36 -10.86 -2.05 -0.74
N SER A 37 -9.94 -1.09 -0.91
CA SER A 37 -8.55 -1.30 -0.60
C SER A 37 -8.33 -1.59 0.88
N MET A 38 -7.34 -2.42 1.15
CA MET A 38 -6.83 -2.58 2.50
C MET A 38 -6.08 -1.31 2.93
N THR A 39 -5.81 -1.21 4.23
CA THR A 39 -4.97 -0.14 4.77
C THR A 39 -3.63 -0.10 4.05
N ILE A 40 -3.27 1.06 3.52
CA ILE A 40 -2.01 1.26 2.80
C ILE A 40 -0.85 1.36 3.81
N THR A 41 0.15 0.53 3.61
CA THR A 41 1.39 0.52 4.40
C THR A 41 2.51 1.25 3.67
N THR A 42 3.68 1.33 4.30
CA THR A 42 4.87 1.96 3.70
C THR A 42 5.69 1.01 2.82
N MET A 43 5.29 -0.26 2.74
CA MET A 43 5.99 -1.29 1.98
C MET A 43 5.23 -1.60 0.68
N PRO A 44 5.80 -1.28 -0.49
CA PRO A 44 5.10 -1.45 -1.76
C PRO A 44 4.81 -2.91 -2.12
N ASP A 45 5.64 -3.81 -1.67
CA ASP A 45 5.55 -5.24 -1.96
C ASP A 45 4.64 -6.02 -0.99
N ASP A 46 3.91 -5.33 -0.10
CA ASP A 46 2.82 -5.94 0.67
C ASP A 46 1.58 -6.23 -0.18
N TYR A 47 1.47 -5.57 -1.34
CA TYR A 47 0.30 -5.67 -2.21
C TYR A 47 0.67 -6.18 -3.59
N VAL A 48 -0.20 -7.05 -4.13
CA VAL A 48 -0.14 -7.48 -5.52
C VAL A 48 -1.28 -6.81 -6.27
N HIS A 49 -0.96 -6.19 -7.39
CA HIS A 49 -1.94 -5.52 -8.23
C HIS A 49 -3.06 -6.47 -8.66
N TYR A 50 -4.30 -5.96 -8.76
CA TYR A 50 -5.48 -6.79 -9.01
C TYR A 50 -5.45 -7.56 -10.35
N SER A 51 -4.75 -7.07 -11.36
CA SER A 51 -4.71 -7.68 -12.70
C SER A 51 -3.32 -8.01 -13.22
N SER A 52 -2.25 -7.61 -12.52
CA SER A 52 -0.87 -7.82 -12.94
C SER A 52 -0.04 -8.41 -11.81
N ASP A 53 0.91 -9.27 -12.13
CA ASP A 53 1.80 -9.90 -11.14
C ASP A 53 2.94 -8.96 -10.77
N ARG A 54 2.60 -7.86 -10.14
CA ARG A 54 3.52 -6.81 -9.68
C ARG A 54 2.97 -6.11 -8.43
N SER A 55 3.84 -5.43 -7.71
CA SER A 55 3.43 -4.52 -6.64
C SER A 55 2.78 -3.25 -7.21
N LEU A 56 2.17 -2.46 -6.34
CA LEU A 56 1.61 -1.17 -6.71
C LEU A 56 2.70 -0.14 -6.97
N THR A 57 2.42 0.79 -7.86
CA THR A 57 3.25 2.00 -8.04
C THR A 57 2.91 3.05 -6.97
N VAL A 58 3.80 4.03 -6.79
CA VAL A 58 3.55 5.18 -5.90
C VAL A 58 2.25 5.88 -6.29
N ARG A 59 2.01 6.08 -7.60
CA ARG A 59 0.80 6.75 -8.09
C ARG A 59 -0.47 5.97 -7.81
N GLU A 60 -0.42 4.66 -7.95
CA GLU A 60 -1.56 3.79 -7.61
C GLU A 60 -1.87 3.84 -6.11
N MET A 61 -0.85 3.78 -5.26
CA MET A 61 -1.04 3.93 -3.81
C MET A 61 -1.57 5.33 -3.46
N ALA A 62 -1.07 6.37 -4.10
CA ALA A 62 -1.54 7.73 -3.90
C ALA A 62 -3.03 7.89 -4.26
N ARG A 63 -3.47 7.29 -5.36
CA ARG A 63 -4.89 7.26 -5.74
C ARG A 63 -5.75 6.55 -4.70
N LEU A 64 -5.30 5.43 -4.16
CA LEU A 64 -5.99 4.72 -3.08
C LEU A 64 -6.09 5.56 -1.80
N GLN A 65 -5.09 6.39 -1.54
CA GLN A 65 -5.07 7.36 -0.43
C GLN A 65 -5.80 8.67 -0.76
N SER A 66 -6.46 8.77 -1.91
CA SER A 66 -7.20 9.94 -2.38
C SER A 66 -6.36 11.19 -2.68
N PHE A 67 -5.08 11.05 -2.96
CA PHE A 67 -4.28 12.16 -3.49
C PHE A 67 -4.72 12.51 -4.91
N ASP A 68 -4.77 13.80 -5.20
CA ASP A 68 -4.96 14.28 -6.57
C ASP A 68 -3.77 13.86 -7.45
N ASP A 69 -4.02 13.54 -8.72
CA ASP A 69 -2.98 13.11 -9.65
C ASP A 69 -1.93 14.19 -9.94
N SER A 70 -2.27 15.45 -9.70
CA SER A 70 -1.33 16.57 -9.80
C SER A 70 -0.32 16.65 -8.66
N PHE A 71 -0.58 15.95 -7.55
CA PHE A 71 0.34 15.93 -6.43
C PHE A 71 1.62 15.15 -6.78
N VAL A 72 2.77 15.79 -6.62
CA VAL A 72 4.09 15.22 -6.96
C VAL A 72 4.84 14.87 -5.68
N PHE A 73 5.16 13.61 -5.51
CA PHE A 73 6.04 13.15 -4.44
C PHE A 73 7.50 13.38 -4.82
N GLN A 74 8.29 13.86 -3.88
CA GLN A 74 9.71 14.16 -4.09
C GLN A 74 10.60 13.04 -3.59
N GLY A 75 11.80 12.94 -4.17
CA GLY A 75 12.81 11.98 -3.77
C GLY A 75 12.69 10.64 -4.50
N LYS A 76 13.43 9.66 -4.01
CA LYS A 76 13.45 8.31 -4.57
C LYS A 76 12.19 7.54 -4.21
N ARG A 77 11.77 6.63 -5.09
CA ARG A 77 10.61 5.76 -4.85
C ARG A 77 10.85 4.86 -3.66
N THR A 78 12.02 4.20 -3.63
CA THR A 78 12.48 3.34 -2.54
C THR A 78 13.93 3.66 -2.20
N THR A 79 14.28 3.54 -0.93
CA THR A 79 15.66 3.62 -0.47
C THR A 79 15.97 2.41 0.41
N GLY A 80 17.13 1.78 0.18
CA GLY A 80 17.62 0.67 0.97
C GLY A 80 18.83 1.08 1.82
N GLY A 81 19.17 0.25 2.82
CA GLY A 81 20.34 0.43 3.66
C GLY A 81 20.32 1.71 4.49
N ASP A 82 21.52 2.28 4.74
CA ASP A 82 21.67 3.43 5.62
C ASP A 82 21.03 4.72 5.10
N ARG A 83 20.87 4.85 3.78
CA ARG A 83 20.21 6.01 3.16
C ARG A 83 18.73 6.15 3.58
N ARG A 84 18.10 5.04 3.97
CA ARG A 84 16.73 5.04 4.45
C ARG A 84 16.53 5.89 5.71
N LYS A 85 17.59 6.10 6.48
CA LYS A 85 17.60 6.96 7.67
C LYS A 85 17.68 8.44 7.32
N MET A 86 18.20 8.76 6.13
CA MET A 86 18.46 10.13 5.68
C MET A 86 17.42 10.68 4.73
N GLU A 87 16.72 9.80 4.01
CA GLU A 87 15.71 10.15 3.01
C GLU A 87 14.43 9.37 3.27
N THR A 88 13.29 10.05 3.20
CA THR A 88 11.97 9.40 3.25
C THR A 88 11.55 9.00 1.85
N PRO A 89 11.53 7.70 1.50
CA PRO A 89 11.12 7.25 0.18
C PRO A 89 9.67 7.63 -0.14
N GLN A 90 9.34 7.77 -1.42
CA GLN A 90 7.98 8.12 -1.85
C GLN A 90 6.92 7.13 -1.33
N PHE A 91 7.21 5.83 -1.35
CA PHE A 91 6.30 4.82 -0.80
C PHE A 91 6.03 5.03 0.70
N THR A 92 7.05 5.40 1.46
CA THR A 92 6.90 5.73 2.88
C THR A 92 6.07 7.00 3.09
N GLN A 93 6.28 8.02 2.26
CA GLN A 93 5.50 9.26 2.30
C GLN A 93 4.00 8.98 2.10
N VAL A 94 3.66 8.20 1.08
CA VAL A 94 2.27 7.82 0.78
C VAL A 94 1.67 6.99 1.92
N GLY A 95 2.39 5.98 2.38
CA GLY A 95 1.90 5.06 3.41
C GLY A 95 1.67 5.72 4.77
N ASN A 96 2.48 6.72 5.12
CA ASN A 96 2.34 7.47 6.37
C ASN A 96 1.33 8.63 6.27
N ALA A 97 0.86 8.97 5.09
CA ALA A 97 -0.03 10.11 4.90
C ALA A 97 -1.44 9.82 5.43
N VAL A 98 -2.05 10.86 5.99
CA VAL A 98 -3.51 10.88 6.21
C VAL A 98 -4.16 11.10 4.84
N PRO A 99 -5.11 10.26 4.41
CA PRO A 99 -5.78 10.47 3.13
C PRO A 99 -6.43 11.86 3.04
N PRO A 100 -6.15 12.65 1.99
CA PRO A 100 -6.65 14.03 1.88
C PRO A 100 -8.16 14.17 2.00
N LEU A 101 -8.95 13.27 1.39
CA LEU A 101 -10.42 13.34 1.50
C LEU A 101 -10.91 13.01 2.90
N MET A 102 -10.25 12.11 3.61
CA MET A 102 -10.56 11.81 5.02
C MET A 102 -10.24 13.02 5.90
N ALA A 103 -9.07 13.63 5.71
CA ALA A 103 -8.68 14.84 6.44
C ALA A 103 -9.67 15.98 6.19
N ARG A 104 -10.10 16.17 4.95
CA ARG A 104 -11.11 17.16 4.58
C ARG A 104 -12.44 16.91 5.27
N ALA A 105 -12.92 15.68 5.33
CA ALA A 105 -14.16 15.31 5.99
C ALA A 105 -14.10 15.59 7.49
N ILE A 106 -13.00 15.24 8.14
CA ILE A 106 -12.77 15.50 9.57
C ILE A 106 -12.71 17.01 9.82
N ALA A 107 -11.94 17.75 9.04
CA ALA A 107 -11.83 19.21 9.18
C ALA A 107 -13.17 19.91 8.97
N THR A 108 -13.97 19.48 7.99
CA THR A 108 -15.33 20.02 7.75
C THR A 108 -16.22 19.81 8.96
N GLU A 109 -16.15 18.64 9.58
CA GLU A 109 -16.96 18.35 10.79
C GLU A 109 -16.49 19.21 11.97
N ILE A 110 -15.18 19.36 12.18
CA ILE A 110 -14.63 20.22 13.24
C ILE A 110 -15.09 21.67 13.05
N LEU A 111 -15.07 22.20 11.82
CA LEU A 111 -15.48 23.58 11.52
C LEU A 111 -16.94 23.87 11.94
N LYS A 112 -17.82 22.87 11.94
CA LYS A 112 -19.21 23.04 12.40
C LYS A 112 -19.31 23.31 13.91
N HIS A 113 -18.28 22.91 14.66
CA HIS A 113 -18.23 23.03 16.12
C HIS A 113 -17.33 24.17 16.61
N ILE A 114 -16.59 24.79 15.72
CA ILE A 114 -15.74 25.97 16.00
C ILE A 114 -16.48 27.21 15.51
N LYS A 115 -16.78 28.12 16.41
CA LYS A 115 -17.34 29.43 16.06
C LYS A 115 -16.49 30.54 16.61
#